data_3262b9804f132fc569d0cd753a83954b
#
_entry.id   3262b9804f132fc569d0cd753a83954b
#
_cell.length_a   1.000
_cell.length_b   1.000
_cell.length_c   1.000
_cell.angle_alpha   90.00
_cell.angle_beta   90.00
_cell.angle_gamma   90.00
#
_symmetry.space_group_name_H-M   'P 1'
#
loop_
_entity.id
_entity.type
_entity.pdbx_description
1 polymer ?
#
loop_
_entity_poly.entity_id
_entity_poly.type
_entity_poly.pdbx_seq_one_letter_code
_entity_poly.pdbx_strand_id
1 'polypeptide(L)'
;MARFGVRLENDPNLSPQDYQELASQAEKNGFEAVWVPEGGGRDSLTSLATIAMKTDSVKLGTGILPIFARTPTNTAMGAAGMAAVSDGRFMLGLGVGHAPTVESRDGIPFKQPMTRMRETIQIITALLSGEEVNFRGKQFNITGASMGAATPKTKVPIYIAALGP
;
A
#
# COMPACT_ATOMS: atom_id res chain seq x y z
N MET A 1 -13.41 6.02 -22.41
CA MET A 1 -12.76 7.24 -21.85
C MET A 1 -11.41 6.84 -21.28
N ALA A 2 -10.40 7.70 -21.47
CA ALA A 2 -9.10 7.51 -20.81
C ALA A 2 -9.26 7.66 -19.30
N ARG A 3 -8.55 6.82 -18.54
CA ARG A 3 -8.56 6.81 -17.07
C ARG A 3 -7.26 7.46 -16.58
N PHE A 4 -7.35 8.49 -15.77
CA PHE A 4 -6.21 9.23 -15.26
C PHE A 4 -6.12 9.11 -13.74
N GLY A 5 -4.93 8.83 -13.26
CA GLY A 5 -4.58 8.95 -11.84
C GLY A 5 -3.49 9.99 -11.67
N VAL A 6 -3.40 10.58 -10.49
CA VAL A 6 -2.33 11.50 -10.12
C VAL A 6 -1.49 10.87 -9.01
N ARG A 7 -0.18 11.00 -9.09
CA ARG A 7 0.74 10.69 -8.02
C ARG A 7 1.12 11.99 -7.31
N LEU A 8 0.84 12.06 -6.03
CA LEU A 8 1.30 13.17 -5.20
C LEU A 8 2.78 12.96 -4.85
N GLU A 9 3.56 14.03 -4.90
CA GLU A 9 4.96 13.96 -4.54
C GLU A 9 5.14 13.84 -3.02
N ASN A 10 6.25 13.22 -2.61
CA ASN A 10 6.63 13.12 -1.22
C ASN A 10 7.46 14.37 -0.83
N ASP A 11 6.80 15.54 -0.85
CA ASP A 11 7.42 16.81 -0.49
C ASP A 11 7.32 17.03 1.03
N PRO A 12 8.45 17.16 1.74
CA PRO A 12 8.44 17.40 3.19
C PRO A 12 7.82 18.75 3.58
N ASN A 13 7.73 19.71 2.65
CA ASN A 13 7.12 21.01 2.91
C ASN A 13 5.58 20.99 2.84
N LEU A 14 4.97 19.94 2.28
CA LEU A 14 3.52 19.81 2.25
C LEU A 14 2.99 19.30 3.60
N SER A 15 2.03 20.02 4.16
CA SER A 15 1.29 19.60 5.34
C SER A 15 0.28 18.48 5.02
N PRO A 16 -0.25 17.76 6.01
CA PRO A 16 -1.37 16.85 5.78
C PRO A 16 -2.60 17.52 5.14
N GLN A 17 -2.83 18.78 5.45
CA GLN A 17 -3.91 19.58 4.88
C GLN A 17 -3.70 19.85 3.39
N ASP A 18 -2.46 20.13 2.98
CA ASP A 18 -2.13 20.30 1.56
C ASP A 18 -2.38 19.03 0.75
N TYR A 19 -2.04 17.85 1.32
CA TYR A 19 -2.35 16.56 0.69
C TYR A 19 -3.85 16.33 0.53
N GLN A 20 -4.65 16.69 1.54
CA GLN A 20 -6.10 16.62 1.48
C GLN A 20 -6.67 17.54 0.39
N GLU A 21 -6.17 18.77 0.30
CA GLU A 21 -6.63 19.73 -0.70
C GLU A 21 -6.25 19.29 -2.12
N LEU A 22 -5.00 18.85 -2.34
CA LEU A 22 -4.56 18.33 -3.63
C LEU A 22 -5.40 17.12 -4.08
N ALA A 23 -5.71 16.19 -3.17
CA ALA A 23 -6.54 15.05 -3.48
C ALA A 23 -8.01 15.44 -3.77
N SER A 24 -8.56 16.40 -3.01
CA SER A 24 -9.89 16.95 -3.27
C SER A 24 -9.97 17.66 -4.62
N GLN A 25 -8.92 18.39 -4.99
CA GLN A 25 -8.81 19.01 -6.31
C GLN A 25 -8.72 17.96 -7.44
N ALA A 26 -7.94 16.89 -7.24
CA ALA A 26 -7.87 15.79 -8.18
C ALA A 26 -9.26 15.15 -8.39
N GLU A 27 -10.00 14.89 -7.30
CA GLU A 27 -11.35 14.35 -7.36
C GLU A 27 -12.31 15.26 -8.14
N LYS A 28 -12.34 16.57 -7.82
CA LYS A 28 -13.17 17.56 -8.51
C LYS A 28 -12.86 17.69 -10.01
N ASN A 29 -11.60 17.43 -10.39
CA ASN A 29 -11.17 17.46 -11.80
C ASN A 29 -11.31 16.11 -12.50
N GLY A 30 -11.97 15.12 -11.88
CA GLY A 30 -12.29 13.84 -12.50
C GLY A 30 -11.13 12.85 -12.60
N PHE A 31 -10.07 13.02 -11.80
CA PHE A 31 -9.06 11.98 -11.68
C PHE A 31 -9.66 10.75 -10.98
N GLU A 32 -9.37 9.56 -11.51
CA GLU A 32 -9.90 8.33 -10.96
C GLU A 32 -9.20 7.90 -9.68
N ALA A 33 -7.91 8.21 -9.55
CA ALA A 33 -7.08 7.76 -8.44
C ALA A 33 -6.04 8.79 -8.02
N VAL A 34 -5.75 8.78 -6.72
CA VAL A 34 -4.62 9.49 -6.09
C VAL A 34 -3.66 8.44 -5.53
N TRP A 35 -2.39 8.55 -5.89
CA TRP A 35 -1.32 7.66 -5.44
C TRP A 35 -0.34 8.41 -4.54
N VAL A 36 -0.05 7.85 -3.36
CA VAL A 36 0.91 8.43 -2.40
C VAL A 36 2.08 7.48 -2.22
N PRO A 37 3.33 7.92 -2.46
CA PRO A 37 4.50 7.09 -2.25
C PRO A 37 4.87 6.98 -0.78
N GLU A 38 5.48 5.85 -0.41
CA GLU A 38 6.14 5.66 0.89
C GLU A 38 7.61 6.07 0.78
N GLY A 39 8.08 6.86 1.71
CA GLY A 39 9.49 7.23 1.78
C GLY A 39 9.70 8.69 2.17
N GLY A 40 10.97 9.12 2.27
CA GLY A 40 11.31 10.51 2.59
C GLY A 40 10.79 11.00 3.94
N GLY A 41 10.60 10.10 4.91
CA GLY A 41 10.06 10.45 6.23
C GLY A 41 8.53 10.48 6.30
N ARG A 42 7.83 10.06 5.25
CA ARG A 42 6.36 10.05 5.22
C ARG A 42 5.82 8.64 5.06
N ASP A 43 4.90 8.25 5.94
CA ASP A 43 4.11 7.03 5.85
C ASP A 43 2.92 7.26 4.91
N SER A 44 2.82 6.44 3.86
CA SER A 44 1.78 6.61 2.86
C SER A 44 0.39 6.21 3.34
N LEU A 45 0.27 5.21 4.21
CA LEU A 45 -1.02 4.78 4.75
C LEU A 45 -1.64 5.86 5.65
N THR A 46 -0.82 6.47 6.51
CA THR A 46 -1.25 7.58 7.35
C THR A 46 -1.72 8.77 6.51
N SER A 47 -0.96 9.13 5.47
CA SER A 47 -1.32 10.22 4.56
C SER A 47 -2.62 9.91 3.81
N LEU A 48 -2.76 8.69 3.27
CA LEU A 48 -3.97 8.26 2.57
C LEU A 48 -5.19 8.19 3.49
N ALA A 49 -5.01 7.85 4.77
CA ALA A 49 -6.10 7.87 5.74
C ALA A 49 -6.66 9.29 5.94
N THR A 50 -5.79 10.31 6.02
CA THR A 50 -6.25 11.70 6.11
C THR A 50 -6.96 12.15 4.83
N ILE A 51 -6.48 11.76 3.66
CA ILE A 51 -7.12 12.03 2.37
C ILE A 51 -8.48 11.34 2.28
N ALA A 52 -8.59 10.09 2.73
CA ALA A 52 -9.83 9.32 2.71
C ALA A 52 -10.98 10.04 3.44
N MET A 53 -10.66 10.75 4.51
CA MET A 53 -11.65 11.50 5.30
C MET A 53 -12.07 12.82 4.66
N LYS A 54 -11.42 13.25 3.58
CA LYS A 54 -11.69 14.52 2.89
C LYS A 54 -12.24 14.32 1.48
N THR A 55 -12.22 13.10 0.98
CA THR A 55 -12.65 12.75 -0.38
C THR A 55 -13.72 11.66 -0.34
N ASP A 56 -14.60 11.63 -1.36
CA ASP A 56 -15.77 10.76 -1.35
C ASP A 56 -15.70 9.63 -2.40
N SER A 57 -15.05 9.86 -3.53
CA SER A 57 -15.14 8.97 -4.70
C SER A 57 -13.78 8.55 -5.29
N VAL A 58 -12.75 9.42 -5.19
CA VAL A 58 -11.44 9.12 -5.77
C VAL A 58 -10.80 7.91 -5.10
N LYS A 59 -10.25 7.02 -5.90
CA LYS A 59 -9.52 5.85 -5.40
C LYS A 59 -8.17 6.26 -4.80
N LEU A 60 -7.76 5.56 -3.76
CA LEU A 60 -6.60 5.90 -2.95
C LEU A 60 -5.58 4.77 -3.01
N GLY A 61 -4.41 5.03 -3.54
CA GLY A 61 -3.40 3.99 -3.74
C GLY A 61 -2.04 4.33 -3.12
N THR A 62 -1.36 3.30 -2.63
CA THR A 62 0.06 3.43 -2.29
C THR A 62 0.90 3.34 -3.56
N GLY A 63 1.75 4.31 -3.79
CA GLY A 63 2.56 4.37 -5.01
C GLY A 63 4.06 4.46 -4.76
N ILE A 64 4.65 3.51 -4.10
CA ILE A 64 4.32 2.16 -3.62
C ILE A 64 4.67 1.99 -2.12
N LEU A 65 4.20 0.89 -1.50
CA LEU A 65 4.76 0.38 -0.23
C LEU A 65 5.93 -0.57 -0.53
N PRO A 66 7.13 -0.31 0.03
CA PRO A 66 8.26 -1.23 -0.12
C PRO A 66 8.04 -2.52 0.70
N ILE A 67 8.16 -3.69 0.05
CA ILE A 67 7.95 -4.99 0.71
C ILE A 67 9.03 -5.37 1.73
N PHE A 68 10.14 -4.64 1.75
CA PHE A 68 11.19 -4.84 2.76
C PHE A 68 10.93 -4.03 4.04
N ALA A 69 10.22 -2.91 3.95
CA ALA A 69 9.96 -2.03 5.09
C ALA A 69 8.88 -2.57 6.04
N ARG A 70 8.06 -3.52 5.58
CA ARG A 70 6.93 -4.07 6.36
C ARG A 70 6.85 -5.59 6.23
N THR A 71 6.30 -6.26 7.25
CA THR A 71 5.93 -7.68 7.11
C THR A 71 4.65 -7.82 6.28
N PRO A 72 4.42 -8.97 5.61
CA PRO A 72 3.18 -9.20 4.87
C PRO A 72 1.92 -9.06 5.75
N THR A 73 1.97 -9.55 6.99
CA THR A 73 0.85 -9.45 7.94
C THR A 73 0.57 -8.00 8.32
N ASN A 74 1.61 -7.21 8.62
CA ASN A 74 1.44 -5.79 8.92
C ASN A 74 0.91 -5.01 7.71
N THR A 75 1.36 -5.35 6.50
CA THR A 75 0.85 -4.75 5.26
C THR A 75 -0.63 -5.09 5.03
N ALA A 76 -1.03 -6.34 5.26
CA ALA A 76 -2.43 -6.76 5.16
C ALA A 76 -3.33 -6.02 6.17
N MET A 77 -2.87 -5.89 7.43
CA MET A 77 -3.58 -5.10 8.45
C MET A 77 -3.76 -3.64 8.03
N GLY A 78 -2.71 -3.00 7.52
CA GLY A 78 -2.77 -1.63 7.03
C GLY A 78 -3.72 -1.48 5.84
N ALA A 79 -3.68 -2.43 4.91
CA ALA A 79 -4.58 -2.44 3.75
C ALA A 79 -6.06 -2.64 4.14
N ALA A 80 -6.33 -3.51 5.11
CA ALA A 80 -7.68 -3.71 5.65
C ALA A 80 -8.19 -2.46 6.36
N GLY A 81 -7.36 -1.83 7.19
CA GLY A 81 -7.67 -0.55 7.83
C GLY A 81 -7.99 0.55 6.82
N MET A 82 -7.15 0.66 5.78
CA MET A 82 -7.39 1.62 4.70
C MET A 82 -8.67 1.33 3.91
N ALA A 83 -8.97 0.06 3.64
CA ALA A 83 -10.24 -0.31 2.98
C ALA A 83 -11.45 0.12 3.82
N ALA A 84 -11.38 -0.04 5.15
CA ALA A 84 -12.45 0.39 6.05
C ALA A 84 -12.60 1.92 6.09
N VAL A 85 -11.48 2.66 6.28
CA VAL A 85 -11.49 4.13 6.38
C VAL A 85 -11.91 4.80 5.08
N SER A 86 -11.59 4.20 3.92
CA SER A 86 -11.89 4.75 2.60
C SER A 86 -13.19 4.22 1.99
N ASP A 87 -13.97 3.46 2.72
CA ASP A 87 -15.18 2.79 2.21
C ASP A 87 -14.92 1.99 0.92
N GLY A 88 -13.87 1.16 0.96
CA GLY A 88 -13.49 0.26 -0.14
C GLY A 88 -12.79 0.92 -1.33
N ARG A 89 -12.42 2.20 -1.26
CA ARG A 89 -11.70 2.92 -2.34
C ARG A 89 -10.19 2.64 -2.38
N PHE A 90 -9.66 1.90 -1.41
CA PHE A 90 -8.22 1.67 -1.29
C PHE A 90 -7.69 0.66 -2.32
N MET A 91 -6.48 0.94 -2.82
CA MET A 91 -5.69 0.09 -3.72
C MET A 91 -4.27 -0.07 -3.13
N LEU A 92 -3.81 -1.31 -3.02
CA LEU A 92 -2.50 -1.62 -2.46
C LEU A 92 -1.45 -1.71 -3.58
N GLY A 93 -0.62 -0.70 -3.70
CA GLY A 93 0.56 -0.72 -4.58
C GLY A 93 1.80 -1.19 -3.84
N LEU A 94 2.44 -2.24 -4.33
CA LEU A 94 3.64 -2.84 -3.76
C LEU A 94 4.83 -2.70 -4.69
N GLY A 95 6.03 -2.55 -4.11
CA GLY A 95 7.28 -2.55 -4.86
C GLY A 95 8.43 -3.12 -4.05
N VAL A 96 9.48 -3.52 -4.73
CA VAL A 96 10.69 -4.02 -4.06
C VAL A 96 11.52 -2.91 -3.39
N GLY A 97 11.29 -1.65 -3.78
CA GLY A 97 12.14 -0.53 -3.36
C GLY A 97 13.49 -0.52 -4.11
N HIS A 98 14.41 0.30 -3.62
CA HIS A 98 15.77 0.39 -4.15
C HIS A 98 16.75 -0.24 -3.16
N ALA A 99 17.61 -1.15 -3.64
CA ALA A 99 18.56 -1.89 -2.81
C ALA A 99 19.39 -0.96 -1.90
N PRO A 100 20.03 0.13 -2.39
CA PRO A 100 20.77 1.04 -1.54
C PRO A 100 19.94 1.65 -0.40
N THR A 101 18.69 2.01 -0.68
CA THR A 101 17.80 2.60 0.34
C THR A 101 17.40 1.57 1.39
N VAL A 102 17.02 0.37 0.97
CA VAL A 102 16.62 -0.71 1.88
C VAL A 102 17.78 -1.10 2.80
N GLU A 103 19.00 -1.22 2.25
CA GLU A 103 20.16 -1.63 3.02
C GLU A 103 20.71 -0.53 3.92
N SER A 104 20.82 0.72 3.43
CA SER A 104 21.42 1.80 4.20
C SER A 104 20.44 2.46 5.18
N ARG A 105 19.18 2.66 4.80
CA ARG A 105 18.18 3.34 5.63
C ARG A 105 17.48 2.38 6.58
N ASP A 106 17.06 1.22 6.06
CA ASP A 106 16.22 0.29 6.82
C ASP A 106 17.05 -0.82 7.51
N GLY A 107 18.36 -0.95 7.16
CA GLY A 107 19.27 -1.94 7.73
C GLY A 107 18.91 -3.38 7.36
N ILE A 108 18.15 -3.58 6.29
CA ILE A 108 17.63 -4.89 5.88
C ILE A 108 18.38 -5.37 4.62
N PRO A 109 18.98 -6.57 4.62
CA PRO A 109 19.64 -7.10 3.42
C PRO A 109 18.67 -7.24 2.25
N PHE A 110 19.00 -6.65 1.10
CA PHE A 110 18.19 -6.72 -0.13
C PHE A 110 18.44 -8.04 -0.86
N LYS A 111 17.86 -9.12 -0.34
CA LYS A 111 18.05 -10.48 -0.88
C LYS A 111 16.79 -11.05 -1.47
N GLN A 112 16.91 -11.70 -2.63
CA GLN A 112 15.84 -12.43 -3.31
C GLN A 112 14.53 -11.63 -3.46
N PRO A 113 14.55 -10.39 -4.00
CA PRO A 113 13.39 -9.50 -4.02
C PRO A 113 12.18 -10.11 -4.73
N MET A 114 12.38 -10.88 -5.80
CA MET A 114 11.29 -11.53 -6.53
C MET A 114 10.62 -12.65 -5.72
N THR A 115 11.42 -13.45 -4.99
CA THR A 115 10.88 -14.48 -4.09
C THR A 115 10.10 -13.83 -2.97
N ARG A 116 10.67 -12.77 -2.36
CA ARG A 116 10.00 -12.01 -1.30
C ARG A 116 8.69 -11.39 -1.78
N MET A 117 8.67 -10.78 -2.97
CA MET A 117 7.46 -10.20 -3.56
C MET A 117 6.37 -11.27 -3.75
N ARG A 118 6.72 -12.41 -4.34
CA ARG A 118 5.76 -13.50 -4.57
C ARG A 118 5.15 -14.00 -3.26
N GLU A 119 5.97 -14.30 -2.27
CA GLU A 119 5.51 -14.77 -0.97
C GLU A 119 4.69 -13.69 -0.24
N THR A 120 5.10 -12.43 -0.30
CA THR A 120 4.36 -11.30 0.23
C THR A 120 2.95 -11.21 -0.35
N ILE A 121 2.81 -11.29 -1.67
CA ILE A 121 1.51 -11.22 -2.35
C ILE A 121 0.62 -12.40 -1.96
N GLN A 122 1.17 -13.63 -1.92
CA GLN A 122 0.43 -14.82 -1.52
C GLN A 122 -0.15 -14.68 -0.11
N ILE A 123 0.68 -14.26 0.85
CA ILE A 123 0.28 -14.07 2.24
C ILE A 123 -0.78 -12.96 2.38
N ILE A 124 -0.54 -11.80 1.76
CA ILE A 124 -1.46 -10.67 1.81
C ILE A 124 -2.81 -11.03 1.19
N THR A 125 -2.80 -11.70 0.03
CA THR A 125 -4.03 -12.10 -0.65
C THR A 125 -4.87 -13.04 0.21
N ALA A 126 -4.26 -14.05 0.81
CA ALA A 126 -4.94 -14.99 1.69
C ALA A 126 -5.51 -14.28 2.93
N LEU A 127 -4.73 -13.41 3.59
CA LEU A 127 -5.20 -12.65 4.74
C LEU A 127 -6.38 -11.72 4.40
N LEU A 128 -6.29 -10.99 3.29
CA LEU A 128 -7.34 -10.07 2.86
C LEU A 128 -8.61 -10.79 2.36
N SER A 129 -8.52 -12.07 2.00
CA SER A 129 -9.70 -12.91 1.70
C SER A 129 -10.32 -13.56 2.95
N GLY A 130 -9.74 -13.37 4.12
CA GLY A 130 -10.24 -13.90 5.39
C GLY A 130 -9.75 -15.31 5.72
N GLU A 131 -8.80 -15.83 4.96
CA GLU A 131 -8.20 -17.15 5.22
C GLU A 131 -7.26 -17.09 6.44
N GLU A 132 -7.20 -18.19 7.19
CA GLU A 132 -6.13 -18.42 8.14
C GLU A 132 -4.87 -18.86 7.38
N VAL A 133 -3.77 -18.14 7.59
CA VAL A 133 -2.52 -18.35 6.87
C VAL A 133 -1.55 -19.19 7.69
N ASN A 134 -1.27 -20.39 7.16
CA ASN A 134 -0.16 -21.25 7.54
C ASN A 134 0.80 -21.36 6.36
N PHE A 135 1.87 -20.55 6.36
CA PHE A 135 2.77 -20.38 5.21
C PHE A 135 4.19 -20.77 5.57
N ARG A 136 4.83 -21.62 4.73
CA ARG A 136 6.24 -21.98 4.83
C ARG A 136 6.92 -21.70 3.51
N GLY A 137 7.66 -20.58 3.46
CA GLY A 137 8.41 -20.12 2.29
C GLY A 137 9.91 -20.02 2.54
N LYS A 138 10.60 -19.41 1.58
CA LYS A 138 12.02 -19.10 1.69
C LYS A 138 12.28 -17.79 2.49
N GLN A 139 11.33 -16.88 2.47
CA GLN A 139 11.43 -15.57 3.10
C GLN A 139 10.56 -15.45 4.36
N PHE A 140 9.45 -16.17 4.41
CA PHE A 140 8.50 -16.08 5.51
C PHE A 140 8.08 -17.45 6.03
N ASN A 141 7.96 -17.54 7.36
CA ASN A 141 7.33 -18.65 8.07
C ASN A 141 6.25 -18.07 8.96
N ILE A 142 4.99 -18.38 8.69
CA ILE A 142 3.81 -17.85 9.39
C ILE A 142 2.93 -19.03 9.82
N THR A 143 2.41 -18.96 11.03
CA THR A 143 1.51 -19.97 11.55
C THR A 143 0.31 -19.29 12.20
N GLY A 144 -0.91 -19.67 11.77
CA GLY A 144 -2.17 -19.25 12.37
C GLY A 144 -2.48 -17.75 12.23
N ALA A 145 -1.90 -17.05 11.24
CA ALA A 145 -2.22 -15.65 11.04
C ALA A 145 -3.60 -15.49 10.38
N SER A 146 -4.44 -14.64 10.95
CA SER A 146 -5.79 -14.35 10.44
C SER A 146 -6.17 -12.91 10.69
N MET A 147 -7.04 -12.37 9.85
CA MET A 147 -7.62 -11.03 10.00
C MET A 147 -8.91 -11.05 10.82
N GLY A 148 -9.57 -12.21 10.93
CA GLY A 148 -10.84 -12.37 11.67
C GLY A 148 -11.87 -11.32 11.25
N ALA A 149 -12.43 -10.61 12.22
CA ALA A 149 -13.45 -9.57 11.98
C ALA A 149 -12.92 -8.34 11.23
N ALA A 150 -11.61 -8.17 11.10
CA ALA A 150 -10.99 -7.08 10.35
C ALA A 150 -10.82 -7.39 8.85
N THR A 151 -11.29 -8.54 8.38
CA THR A 151 -11.28 -8.88 6.94
C THR A 151 -12.08 -7.83 6.16
N PRO A 152 -11.51 -7.24 5.09
CA PRO A 152 -12.21 -6.24 4.30
C PRO A 152 -13.49 -6.79 3.68
N LYS A 153 -14.58 -6.01 3.73
CA LYS A 153 -15.85 -6.38 3.06
C LYS A 153 -15.76 -6.30 1.54
N THR A 154 -14.85 -5.50 1.03
CA THR A 154 -14.60 -5.30 -0.40
C THR A 154 -13.21 -5.78 -0.75
N LYS A 155 -13.03 -6.30 -1.97
CA LYS A 155 -11.72 -6.73 -2.45
C LYS A 155 -10.78 -5.53 -2.55
N VAL A 156 -9.59 -5.63 -1.95
CA VAL A 156 -8.50 -4.68 -2.10
C VAL A 156 -7.67 -5.06 -3.34
N PRO A 157 -7.67 -4.24 -4.40
CA PRO A 157 -6.82 -4.50 -5.56
C PRO A 157 -5.34 -4.36 -5.20
N ILE A 158 -4.50 -5.29 -5.70
CA ILE A 158 -3.05 -5.26 -5.51
C ILE A 158 -2.40 -4.88 -6.84
N TYR A 159 -1.56 -3.85 -6.81
CA TYR A 159 -0.74 -3.36 -7.93
C TYR A 159 0.73 -3.60 -7.63
N ILE A 160 1.50 -3.95 -8.65
CA ILE A 160 2.93 -4.20 -8.52
C ILE A 160 3.69 -3.21 -9.38
N ALA A 161 4.64 -2.50 -8.80
CA ALA A 161 5.57 -1.70 -9.57
C ALA A 161 6.66 -2.60 -10.16
N ALA A 162 6.77 -2.55 -11.50
CA ALA A 162 7.79 -3.26 -12.26
C ALA A 162 8.53 -2.25 -13.14
N LEU A 163 9.87 -2.27 -13.09
CA LEU A 163 10.75 -1.40 -13.88
C LEU A 163 11.53 -2.17 -14.96
N GLY A 164 11.25 -3.43 -15.12
CA GLY A 164 11.89 -4.32 -16.10
C GLY A 164 10.86 -5.19 -16.82
N PRO A 165 11.32 -5.96 -17.82
CA PRO A 165 10.49 -6.91 -18.55
C PRO A 165 9.99 -8.04 -17.66
#